data_8cb7a58080d3de0a0e7ef51abf906c08
#
_entry.id   8cb7a58080d3de0a0e7ef51abf906c08
#
_cell.length_a   1.000
_cell.length_b   1.000
_cell.length_c   1.000
_cell.angle_alpha   90.00
_cell.angle_beta   90.00
_cell.angle_gamma   90.00
#
_symmetry.space_group_name_H-M   'P 1'
#
loop_
_entity.id
_entity.type
_entity.pdbx_description
1 polymer ?
#
loop_
_entity_poly.entity_id
_entity_poly.type
_entity_poly.pdbx_seq_one_letter_code
_entity_poly.pdbx_strand_id
1 'polypeptide(L)'
;PWRLGADFFFRNLLDGDPASNTLGWRWVGGLHTRGKPYHAQAWNIAKFTNNRFNPGSADLAEVVEGLEGEEPDGLPGVSPPRMPDNPDPRRPTVLLVTEEDCRPEDFDLSRLNLAGCATLTASHLRSPLAVSPLVEEFEREALKDAALRSNLDTTELRAGVPADLARWASRAGATQIATPFIPTGPLRDWMLDAKPALDEAGIRVVEWRRDWDEAIWPLATAGFFK
;
A
#
# COMPACT_ATOMS: atom_id res chain seq x y z
N PRO A 1 -13.09 -11.43 -15.69
CA PRO A 1 -13.36 -10.18 -14.97
C PRO A 1 -12.06 -9.52 -14.57
N TRP A 2 -11.91 -8.24 -14.85
CA TRP A 2 -10.68 -7.48 -14.58
C TRP A 2 -10.31 -7.47 -13.09
N ARG A 3 -11.30 -7.47 -12.19
CA ARG A 3 -11.07 -7.50 -10.73
C ARG A 3 -10.32 -8.75 -10.26
N LEU A 4 -10.62 -9.90 -10.85
CA LEU A 4 -9.90 -11.14 -10.53
C LEU A 4 -8.44 -11.08 -11.01
N GLY A 5 -8.20 -10.47 -12.17
CA GLY A 5 -6.86 -10.23 -12.67
C GLY A 5 -6.08 -9.26 -11.78
N ALA A 6 -6.72 -8.16 -11.38
CA ALA A 6 -6.16 -7.19 -10.46
C ALA A 6 -5.79 -7.82 -9.11
N ASP A 7 -6.69 -8.62 -8.52
CA ASP A 7 -6.43 -9.35 -7.28
C ASP A 7 -5.28 -10.34 -7.44
N PHE A 8 -5.28 -11.14 -8.52
CA PHE A 8 -4.20 -12.08 -8.80
C PHE A 8 -2.85 -11.40 -8.90
N PHE A 9 -2.76 -10.28 -9.62
CA PHE A 9 -1.53 -9.51 -9.73
C PHE A 9 -1.11 -8.95 -8.37
N PHE A 10 -2.01 -8.34 -7.64
CA PHE A 10 -1.71 -7.71 -6.36
C PHE A 10 -1.16 -8.69 -5.32
N ARG A 11 -1.64 -9.93 -5.35
CA ARG A 11 -1.14 -11.02 -4.48
C ARG A 11 0.24 -11.54 -4.86
N ASN A 12 0.70 -11.29 -6.10
CA ASN A 12 1.93 -11.86 -6.64
C ASN A 12 2.98 -10.80 -7.03
N LEU A 13 2.64 -9.51 -7.03
CA LEU A 13 3.60 -8.44 -7.24
C LEU A 13 4.38 -8.17 -5.95
N LEU A 14 5.72 -8.23 -6.01
CA LEU A 14 6.59 -8.06 -4.84
C LEU A 14 6.32 -6.73 -4.15
N ASP A 15 6.42 -5.63 -4.88
CA ASP A 15 6.20 -4.26 -4.44
C ASP A 15 4.83 -3.72 -4.92
N GLY A 16 3.79 -4.54 -4.83
CA GLY A 16 2.48 -4.22 -5.39
C GLY A 16 1.86 -2.96 -4.79
N ASP A 17 1.72 -1.92 -5.61
CA ASP A 17 0.97 -0.71 -5.27
C ASP A 17 -0.51 -0.87 -5.65
N PRO A 18 -1.47 -0.70 -4.72
CA PRO A 18 -2.88 -0.93 -4.98
C PRO A 18 -3.47 0.06 -6.00
N ALA A 19 -3.02 1.32 -5.99
CA ALA A 19 -3.53 2.33 -6.91
C ALA A 19 -3.05 2.06 -8.34
N SER A 20 -1.76 1.84 -8.53
CA SER A 20 -1.16 1.53 -9.83
C SER A 20 -1.73 0.25 -10.43
N ASN A 21 -1.81 -0.81 -9.64
CA ASN A 21 -2.38 -2.09 -10.06
C ASN A 21 -3.85 -1.94 -10.48
N THR A 22 -4.67 -1.27 -9.67
CA THR A 22 -6.09 -1.04 -9.97
C THR A 22 -6.26 -0.21 -11.25
N LEU A 23 -5.52 0.89 -11.40
CA LEU A 23 -5.60 1.74 -12.59
C LEU A 23 -5.18 0.99 -13.85
N GLY A 24 -4.11 0.19 -13.78
CA GLY A 24 -3.66 -0.65 -14.89
C GLY A 24 -4.74 -1.65 -15.33
N TRP A 25 -5.36 -2.35 -14.41
CA TRP A 25 -6.41 -3.31 -14.69
C TRP A 25 -7.73 -2.66 -15.13
N ARG A 26 -8.06 -1.47 -14.62
CA ARG A 26 -9.18 -0.67 -15.14
C ARG A 26 -8.95 -0.23 -16.58
N TRP A 27 -7.69 0.08 -16.94
CA TRP A 27 -7.33 0.38 -18.33
C TRP A 27 -7.53 -0.85 -19.22
N VAL A 28 -7.08 -2.04 -18.78
CA VAL A 28 -7.32 -3.32 -19.50
C VAL A 28 -8.81 -3.57 -19.71
N GLY A 29 -9.64 -3.30 -18.69
CA GLY A 29 -11.10 -3.47 -18.74
C GLY A 29 -11.85 -2.41 -19.56
N GLY A 30 -11.16 -1.40 -20.10
CA GLY A 30 -11.80 -0.29 -20.84
C GLY A 30 -12.55 0.72 -19.98
N LEU A 31 -12.37 0.67 -18.65
CA LEU A 31 -13.01 1.60 -17.71
C LEU A 31 -12.26 2.93 -17.58
N HIS A 32 -10.94 2.91 -17.71
CA HIS A 32 -10.11 4.11 -17.67
C HIS A 32 -10.23 4.94 -18.95
N THR A 33 -10.13 4.28 -20.11
CA THR A 33 -10.47 4.86 -21.42
C THR A 33 -11.74 4.18 -21.88
N ARG A 34 -12.88 4.82 -21.63
CA ARG A 34 -14.19 4.23 -21.87
C ARG A 34 -14.33 3.70 -23.30
N GLY A 35 -14.86 2.48 -23.42
CA GLY A 35 -15.08 1.82 -24.70
C GLY A 35 -13.84 1.31 -25.41
N LYS A 36 -12.66 1.33 -24.78
CA LYS A 36 -11.41 0.84 -25.37
C LYS A 36 -10.72 -0.18 -24.48
N PRO A 37 -11.31 -1.39 -24.30
CA PRO A 37 -10.66 -2.44 -23.54
C PRO A 37 -9.38 -2.91 -24.27
N TYR A 38 -8.39 -3.34 -23.51
CA TYR A 38 -7.18 -3.93 -24.05
C TYR A 38 -7.34 -5.45 -24.08
N HIS A 39 -7.42 -6.00 -25.30
CA HIS A 39 -7.59 -7.43 -25.51
C HIS A 39 -6.26 -8.15 -25.47
N ALA A 40 -6.24 -9.30 -24.81
CA ALA A 40 -5.14 -10.23 -24.93
C ALA A 40 -5.12 -10.80 -26.37
N GLN A 41 -3.97 -10.75 -27.01
CA GLN A 41 -3.76 -11.25 -28.37
C GLN A 41 -2.64 -12.29 -28.37
N ALA A 42 -2.84 -13.41 -29.07
CA ALA A 42 -1.91 -14.51 -29.09
C ALA A 42 -0.49 -14.10 -29.51
N TRP A 43 -0.37 -13.28 -30.57
CA TRP A 43 0.92 -12.75 -31.02
C TRP A 43 1.63 -11.88 -29.98
N ASN A 44 0.86 -11.10 -29.21
CA ASN A 44 1.37 -10.22 -28.15
C ASN A 44 1.90 -11.07 -27.00
N ILE A 45 1.13 -12.06 -26.56
CA ILE A 45 1.54 -13.00 -25.51
C ILE A 45 2.82 -13.73 -25.94
N ALA A 46 2.85 -14.32 -27.13
CA ALA A 46 4.03 -15.00 -27.64
C ALA A 46 5.26 -14.08 -27.68
N LYS A 47 5.10 -12.88 -28.23
CA LYS A 47 6.19 -11.89 -28.35
C LYS A 47 6.78 -11.49 -27.00
N PHE A 48 5.94 -11.10 -26.03
CA PHE A 48 6.41 -10.58 -24.74
C PHE A 48 6.77 -11.67 -23.73
N THR A 49 6.49 -12.92 -24.03
CA THR A 49 6.96 -14.07 -23.25
C THR A 49 8.11 -14.83 -23.93
N ASN A 50 8.71 -14.27 -24.98
CA ASN A 50 9.73 -14.94 -25.79
C ASN A 50 9.27 -16.35 -26.26
N ASN A 51 8.03 -16.47 -26.72
CA ASN A 51 7.36 -17.71 -27.11
C ASN A 51 7.24 -18.76 -25.98
N ARG A 52 7.42 -18.39 -24.72
CA ARG A 52 7.18 -19.29 -23.59
C ARG A 52 5.71 -19.70 -23.52
N PHE A 53 4.81 -18.77 -23.84
CA PHE A 53 3.38 -19.02 -23.98
C PHE A 53 2.93 -18.64 -25.36
N ASN A 54 2.25 -19.57 -26.03
CA ASN A 54 1.71 -19.39 -27.39
C ASN A 54 0.28 -19.92 -27.42
N PRO A 55 -0.69 -19.17 -26.83
CA PRO A 55 -2.09 -19.59 -26.82
C PRO A 55 -2.66 -19.61 -28.23
N GLY A 56 -3.56 -20.57 -28.51
CA GLY A 56 -4.37 -20.55 -29.71
C GLY A 56 -5.41 -19.43 -29.67
N SER A 57 -5.97 -19.04 -30.82
CA SER A 57 -7.06 -18.07 -30.86
C SER A 57 -8.29 -18.53 -30.08
N ALA A 58 -8.54 -19.83 -30.01
CA ALA A 58 -9.64 -20.41 -29.24
C ALA A 58 -9.48 -20.29 -27.70
N ASP A 59 -8.26 -20.03 -27.23
CA ASP A 59 -7.97 -19.83 -25.79
C ASP A 59 -8.24 -18.41 -25.34
N LEU A 60 -8.51 -17.51 -26.28
CA LEU A 60 -8.72 -16.08 -26.02
C LEU A 60 -10.13 -15.66 -26.41
N ALA A 61 -10.67 -14.65 -25.72
CA ALA A 61 -11.97 -14.12 -26.06
C ALA A 61 -11.97 -13.45 -27.44
N GLU A 62 -12.89 -13.84 -28.32
CA GLU A 62 -13.03 -13.25 -29.63
C GLU A 62 -13.68 -11.87 -29.61
N VAL A 63 -14.61 -11.67 -28.68
CA VAL A 63 -15.32 -10.41 -28.48
C VAL A 63 -15.21 -10.00 -27.02
N VAL A 64 -14.76 -8.79 -26.80
CA VAL A 64 -14.75 -8.18 -25.48
C VAL A 64 -15.67 -6.98 -25.51
N GLU A 65 -16.78 -7.09 -24.81
CA GLU A 65 -17.67 -5.96 -24.55
C GLU A 65 -17.01 -5.01 -23.55
N GLY A 66 -17.18 -3.71 -23.77
CA GLY A 66 -16.76 -2.71 -22.80
C GLY A 66 -17.55 -2.84 -21.49
N LEU A 67 -16.92 -2.50 -20.38
CA LEU A 67 -17.51 -2.61 -19.05
C LEU A 67 -18.11 -1.27 -18.59
N GLU A 68 -18.38 -0.35 -19.51
CA GLU A 68 -18.86 1.02 -19.17
C GLU A 68 -20.16 0.99 -18.36
N GLY A 69 -21.00 -0.01 -18.58
CA GLY A 69 -22.25 -0.19 -17.84
C GLY A 69 -22.09 -0.64 -16.39
N GLU A 70 -20.91 -1.17 -16.02
CA GLU A 70 -20.62 -1.59 -14.64
C GLU A 70 -20.34 -0.42 -13.70
N GLU A 71 -19.91 0.72 -14.25
CA GLU A 71 -19.58 1.92 -13.48
C GLU A 71 -20.13 3.18 -14.19
N PRO A 72 -21.44 3.38 -14.19
CA PRO A 72 -22.08 4.49 -14.91
C PRO A 72 -21.64 5.86 -14.39
N ASP A 73 -21.39 5.98 -13.10
CA ASP A 73 -21.02 7.23 -12.44
C ASP A 73 -19.53 7.58 -12.58
N GLY A 74 -18.74 6.64 -13.11
CA GLY A 74 -17.30 6.81 -13.29
C GLY A 74 -16.50 6.72 -11.98
N LEU A 75 -15.36 7.43 -11.94
CA LEU A 75 -14.51 7.50 -10.75
C LEU A 75 -15.04 8.56 -9.77
N PRO A 76 -14.87 8.35 -8.46
CA PRO A 76 -15.15 9.39 -7.48
C PRO A 76 -14.28 10.63 -7.75
N GLY A 77 -14.76 11.79 -7.32
CA GLY A 77 -14.00 13.04 -7.43
C GLY A 77 -12.63 12.95 -6.73
N VAL A 78 -11.67 13.71 -7.23
CA VAL A 78 -10.34 13.81 -6.61
C VAL A 78 -10.47 14.46 -5.23
N SER A 79 -9.95 13.79 -4.22
CA SER A 79 -9.81 14.35 -2.88
C SER A 79 -8.35 14.69 -2.61
N PRO A 80 -8.06 15.82 -1.93
CA PRO A 80 -6.69 16.14 -1.56
C PRO A 80 -6.13 15.05 -0.63
N PRO A 81 -4.80 14.79 -0.66
CA PRO A 81 -4.17 13.91 0.32
C PRO A 81 -4.42 14.39 1.74
N ARG A 82 -4.53 13.45 2.70
CA ARG A 82 -4.57 13.82 4.12
C ARG A 82 -3.35 14.66 4.47
N MET A 83 -3.54 15.66 5.32
CA MET A 83 -2.42 16.45 5.81
C MET A 83 -1.52 15.58 6.70
N PRO A 84 -0.20 15.68 6.57
CA PRO A 84 0.72 15.04 7.49
C PRO A 84 0.61 15.68 8.86
N ASP A 85 1.09 14.97 9.84
CA ASP A 85 1.10 15.44 11.22
C ASP A 85 2.52 15.30 11.78
N ASN A 86 3.01 16.30 12.48
CA ASN A 86 4.34 16.24 13.05
C ASN A 86 4.28 15.61 14.45
N PRO A 87 5.21 14.69 14.78
CA PRO A 87 5.32 14.15 16.12
C PRO A 87 5.60 15.24 17.15
N ASP A 88 4.95 15.15 18.33
CA ASP A 88 5.31 15.97 19.48
C ASP A 88 6.58 15.39 20.14
N PRO A 89 7.71 16.11 20.14
CA PRO A 89 8.98 15.59 20.66
C PRO A 89 8.96 15.35 22.18
N ARG A 90 7.96 15.88 22.88
CA ARG A 90 7.81 15.68 24.34
C ARG A 90 7.09 14.38 24.68
N ARG A 91 6.41 13.76 23.73
CA ARG A 91 5.64 12.52 23.94
C ARG A 91 6.54 11.29 23.82
N PRO A 92 6.46 10.34 24.77
CA PRO A 92 7.04 9.02 24.55
C PRO A 92 6.47 8.41 23.28
N THR A 93 7.34 8.09 22.31
CA THR A 93 6.95 7.75 20.96
C THR A 93 7.51 6.38 20.58
N VAL A 94 6.70 5.53 19.98
CA VAL A 94 7.19 4.37 19.24
C VAL A 94 7.21 4.69 17.75
N LEU A 95 8.29 4.29 17.07
CA LEU A 95 8.39 4.36 15.61
C LEU A 95 7.82 3.08 15.00
N LEU A 96 6.91 3.22 14.06
CA LEU A 96 6.35 2.11 13.29
C LEU A 96 6.83 2.21 11.84
N VAL A 97 7.59 1.22 11.37
CA VAL A 97 8.06 1.11 9.99
C VAL A 97 7.23 0.07 9.26
N THR A 98 6.69 0.43 8.11
CA THR A 98 5.81 -0.42 7.31
C THR A 98 6.35 -0.61 5.89
N GLU A 99 5.78 -1.56 5.14
CA GLU A 99 6.15 -1.79 3.73
C GLU A 99 5.91 -0.57 2.83
N GLU A 100 5.03 0.34 3.25
CA GLU A 100 4.70 1.54 2.47
C GLU A 100 5.85 2.54 2.40
N ASP A 101 6.74 2.51 3.41
CA ASP A 101 7.94 3.32 3.42
C ASP A 101 9.04 2.71 4.29
N CYS A 102 10.03 2.12 3.63
CA CYS A 102 11.17 1.47 4.25
C CYS A 102 12.39 2.39 4.44
N ARG A 103 12.18 3.73 4.47
CA ARG A 103 13.27 4.71 4.68
C ARG A 103 13.00 5.68 5.82
N PRO A 104 12.80 5.19 7.05
CA PRO A 104 12.55 6.04 8.21
C PRO A 104 13.71 6.98 8.51
N GLU A 105 14.93 6.67 8.09
CA GLU A 105 16.13 7.48 8.25
C GLU A 105 16.10 8.81 7.48
N ASP A 106 15.21 8.99 6.51
CA ASP A 106 15.01 10.26 5.82
C ASP A 106 14.28 11.31 6.71
N PHE A 107 13.71 10.86 7.82
CA PHE A 107 13.07 11.73 8.81
C PHE A 107 14.02 12.01 9.98
N ASP A 108 13.88 13.17 10.60
CA ASP A 108 14.72 13.55 11.75
C ASP A 108 14.29 12.80 13.01
N LEU A 109 14.71 11.54 13.11
CA LEU A 109 14.42 10.66 14.25
C LEU A 109 15.00 11.17 15.55
N SER A 110 16.02 12.04 15.51
CA SER A 110 16.64 12.60 16.71
C SER A 110 15.71 13.51 17.52
N ARG A 111 14.65 14.00 16.88
CA ARG A 111 13.60 14.79 17.54
C ARG A 111 12.58 13.96 18.29
N LEU A 112 12.60 12.65 18.15
CA LEU A 112 11.64 11.79 18.84
C LEU A 112 12.14 11.40 20.23
N ASN A 113 11.24 11.42 21.20
CA ASN A 113 11.44 10.76 22.47
C ASN A 113 11.10 9.26 22.29
N LEU A 114 12.02 8.53 21.64
CA LEU A 114 11.80 7.12 21.27
C LEU A 114 11.74 6.21 22.50
N ALA A 115 10.61 5.54 22.67
CA ALA A 115 10.38 4.51 23.67
C ALA A 115 10.51 3.09 23.06
N GLY A 116 10.52 2.98 21.74
CA GLY A 116 10.67 1.71 21.01
C GLY A 116 10.46 1.88 19.51
N CYS A 117 10.74 0.81 18.79
CA CYS A 117 10.55 0.73 17.34
C CYS A 117 9.98 -0.63 16.97
N ALA A 118 9.15 -0.68 15.94
CA ALA A 118 8.70 -1.92 15.33
C ALA A 118 8.68 -1.82 13.82
N THR A 119 8.86 -2.98 13.18
CA THR A 119 8.48 -3.22 11.79
C THR A 119 7.14 -3.92 11.77
N LEU A 120 6.28 -3.60 10.80
CA LEU A 120 4.94 -4.18 10.68
C LEU A 120 4.76 -4.78 9.29
N THR A 121 4.60 -6.10 9.23
CA THR A 121 4.24 -6.79 7.98
C THR A 121 2.74 -6.76 7.76
N ALA A 122 2.31 -6.41 6.54
CA ALA A 122 0.91 -6.21 6.17
C ALA A 122 0.52 -6.75 4.79
N SER A 123 1.45 -7.27 4.00
CA SER A 123 1.19 -7.75 2.62
C SER A 123 0.09 -8.80 2.53
N HIS A 124 -0.10 -9.61 3.58
CA HIS A 124 -1.18 -10.59 3.64
C HIS A 124 -2.59 -9.95 3.66
N LEU A 125 -2.70 -8.65 3.93
CA LEU A 125 -3.97 -7.91 3.87
C LEU A 125 -4.39 -7.56 2.44
N ARG A 126 -3.51 -7.76 1.44
CA ARG A 126 -3.77 -7.40 0.04
C ARG A 126 -4.97 -8.12 -0.57
N SER A 127 -5.31 -9.30 -0.05
CA SER A 127 -6.42 -10.09 -0.55
C SER A 127 -6.97 -11.02 0.54
N PRO A 128 -8.26 -11.40 0.48
CA PRO A 128 -8.79 -12.50 1.28
C PRO A 128 -8.25 -13.87 0.85
N LEU A 129 -7.62 -13.96 -0.33
CA LEU A 129 -6.94 -15.16 -0.81
C LEU A 129 -5.46 -15.13 -0.42
N ALA A 130 -4.81 -16.29 -0.44
CA ALA A 130 -3.41 -16.40 -0.07
C ALA A 130 -2.51 -15.51 -0.95
N VAL A 131 -1.69 -14.71 -0.32
CA VAL A 131 -0.64 -13.92 -0.97
C VAL A 131 0.56 -14.83 -1.24
N SER A 132 1.32 -14.53 -2.28
CA SER A 132 2.51 -15.31 -2.64
C SER A 132 3.55 -15.28 -1.51
N PRO A 133 4.14 -16.43 -1.12
CA PRO A 133 5.22 -16.46 -0.14
C PRO A 133 6.41 -15.57 -0.52
N LEU A 134 6.66 -15.35 -1.83
CA LEU A 134 7.71 -14.45 -2.30
C LEU A 134 7.41 -12.99 -1.96
N VAL A 135 6.14 -12.59 -1.95
CA VAL A 135 5.72 -11.24 -1.54
C VAL A 135 5.94 -11.05 -0.05
N GLU A 136 5.51 -12.02 0.77
CA GLU A 136 5.71 -11.96 2.22
C GLU A 136 7.21 -11.98 2.60
N GLU A 137 8.02 -12.72 1.85
CA GLU A 137 9.46 -12.74 2.05
C GLU A 137 10.12 -11.43 1.66
N PHE A 138 9.75 -10.87 0.50
CA PHE A 138 10.25 -9.57 0.04
C PHE A 138 9.94 -8.46 1.04
N GLU A 139 8.70 -8.38 1.52
CA GLU A 139 8.29 -7.43 2.56
C GLU A 139 9.14 -7.57 3.83
N ARG A 140 9.27 -8.80 4.33
CA ARG A 140 10.04 -9.05 5.57
C ARG A 140 11.49 -8.63 5.43
N GLU A 141 12.14 -8.97 4.30
CA GLU A 141 13.54 -8.61 4.08
C GLU A 141 13.72 -7.10 3.86
N ALA A 142 12.77 -6.42 3.20
CA ALA A 142 12.80 -4.96 3.05
C ALA A 142 12.68 -4.25 4.42
N LEU A 143 11.78 -4.71 5.27
CA LEU A 143 11.62 -4.17 6.63
C LEU A 143 12.84 -4.44 7.51
N LYS A 144 13.44 -5.61 7.39
CA LYS A 144 14.67 -5.96 8.09
C LYS A 144 15.86 -5.09 7.65
N ASP A 145 15.98 -4.84 6.34
CA ASP A 145 16.99 -3.92 5.80
C ASP A 145 16.77 -2.49 6.32
N ALA A 146 15.53 -2.02 6.36
CA ALA A 146 15.18 -0.71 6.93
C ALA A 146 15.58 -0.59 8.41
N ALA A 147 15.31 -1.63 9.20
CA ALA A 147 15.70 -1.68 10.60
C ALA A 147 17.23 -1.64 10.78
N LEU A 148 17.96 -2.42 9.97
CA LEU A 148 19.43 -2.44 10.01
C LEU A 148 20.04 -1.09 9.61
N ARG A 149 19.57 -0.46 8.54
CA ARG A 149 20.05 0.84 8.07
C ARG A 149 19.79 1.96 9.10
N SER A 150 18.65 1.90 9.77
CA SER A 150 18.29 2.89 10.79
C SER A 150 19.01 2.68 12.13
N ASN A 151 19.72 1.56 12.28
CA ASN A 151 20.40 1.17 13.52
C ASN A 151 19.46 1.18 14.74
N LEU A 152 18.23 0.72 14.54
CA LEU A 152 17.20 0.65 15.56
C LEU A 152 16.98 -0.79 16.00
N ASP A 153 16.87 -1.01 17.30
CA ASP A 153 16.39 -2.28 17.84
C ASP A 153 14.87 -2.35 17.66
N THR A 154 14.40 -3.28 16.85
CA THR A 154 13.02 -3.34 16.40
C THR A 154 12.30 -4.61 16.87
N THR A 155 11.04 -4.44 17.25
CA THR A 155 10.10 -5.55 17.42
C THR A 155 9.44 -5.86 16.08
N GLU A 156 9.44 -7.13 15.67
CA GLU A 156 8.69 -7.56 14.49
C GLU A 156 7.22 -7.76 14.83
N LEU A 157 6.35 -7.05 14.15
CA LEU A 157 4.89 -7.17 14.27
C LEU A 157 4.29 -7.66 12.95
N ARG A 158 3.10 -8.24 13.05
CA ARG A 158 2.27 -8.60 11.90
C ARG A 158 0.89 -7.97 12.08
N ALA A 159 0.34 -7.38 11.02
CA ALA A 159 -0.98 -6.75 11.03
C ALA A 159 -2.11 -7.80 11.19
N GLY A 160 -2.25 -8.31 12.38
CA GLY A 160 -3.28 -9.26 12.79
C GLY A 160 -4.47 -8.54 13.43
N VAL A 161 -4.72 -8.83 14.73
CA VAL A 161 -5.78 -8.15 15.49
C VAL A 161 -5.41 -6.69 15.70
N PRO A 162 -6.20 -5.73 15.18
CA PRO A 162 -5.82 -4.31 15.21
C PRO A 162 -5.54 -3.76 16.61
N ALA A 163 -6.27 -4.22 17.63
CA ALA A 163 -6.05 -3.80 19.03
C ALA A 163 -4.67 -4.20 19.59
N ASP A 164 -3.94 -5.13 18.96
CA ASP A 164 -2.61 -5.53 19.42
C ASP A 164 -1.59 -4.40 19.25
N LEU A 165 -1.79 -3.53 18.28
CA LEU A 165 -0.95 -2.35 18.08
C LEU A 165 -1.01 -1.42 19.31
N ALA A 166 -2.20 -1.15 19.81
CA ALA A 166 -2.38 -0.34 21.01
C ALA A 166 -1.75 -1.01 22.25
N ARG A 167 -1.90 -2.33 22.38
CA ARG A 167 -1.28 -3.10 23.48
C ARG A 167 0.26 -3.05 23.43
N TRP A 168 0.83 -3.19 22.24
CA TRP A 168 2.27 -3.09 22.07
C TRP A 168 2.80 -1.71 22.41
N ALA A 169 2.21 -0.65 21.86
CA ALA A 169 2.62 0.72 22.13
C ALA A 169 2.47 1.09 23.63
N SER A 170 1.38 0.65 24.28
CA SER A 170 1.18 0.85 25.72
C SER A 170 2.25 0.15 26.55
N ARG A 171 2.65 -1.08 26.20
CA ARG A 171 3.73 -1.80 26.90
C ARG A 171 5.08 -1.10 26.79
N ALA A 172 5.33 -0.42 25.67
CA ALA A 172 6.50 0.43 25.49
C ALA A 172 6.40 1.76 26.24
N GLY A 173 5.28 2.04 26.92
CA GLY A 173 5.05 3.30 27.61
C GLY A 173 4.80 4.49 26.66
N ALA A 174 4.47 4.23 25.41
CA ALA A 174 4.26 5.28 24.42
C ALA A 174 2.85 5.88 24.51
N THR A 175 2.77 7.17 24.22
CA THR A 175 1.52 7.91 24.02
C THR A 175 1.37 8.42 22.59
N GLN A 176 2.32 8.05 21.74
CA GLN A 176 2.35 8.42 20.34
C GLN A 176 2.99 7.30 19.52
N ILE A 177 2.40 7.01 18.35
CA ILE A 177 3.01 6.22 17.30
C ILE A 177 3.37 7.19 16.18
N ALA A 178 4.64 7.24 15.78
CA ALA A 178 5.09 7.96 14.61
C ALA A 178 5.36 6.96 13.48
N THR A 179 4.89 7.24 12.28
CA THR A 179 5.08 6.39 11.10
C THR A 179 5.23 7.24 9.85
N PRO A 180 6.02 6.84 8.86
CA PRO A 180 5.90 7.41 7.53
C PRO A 180 4.46 7.31 7.02
N PHE A 181 4.09 8.19 6.09
CA PHE A 181 2.72 8.29 5.60
C PHE A 181 2.24 6.98 4.98
N ILE A 182 1.10 6.48 5.46
CA ILE A 182 0.46 5.26 4.96
C ILE A 182 -0.63 5.66 3.95
N PRO A 183 -0.44 5.43 2.65
CA PRO A 183 -1.42 5.77 1.62
C PRO A 183 -2.70 4.95 1.74
N THR A 184 -3.71 5.29 0.95
CA THR A 184 -4.95 4.52 0.87
C THR A 184 -4.67 3.11 0.36
N GLY A 185 -5.11 2.11 1.10
CA GLY A 185 -4.87 0.70 0.80
C GLY A 185 -5.15 -0.21 2.00
N PRO A 186 -4.88 -1.51 1.88
CA PRO A 186 -5.22 -2.49 2.92
C PRO A 186 -4.62 -2.18 4.30
N LEU A 187 -3.37 -1.72 4.34
CA LEU A 187 -2.74 -1.34 5.61
C LEU A 187 -3.43 -0.11 6.22
N ARG A 188 -3.83 0.86 5.39
CA ARG A 188 -4.59 2.02 5.90
C ARG A 188 -5.92 1.61 6.52
N ASP A 189 -6.63 0.71 5.89
CA ASP A 189 -7.90 0.20 6.40
C ASP A 189 -7.69 -0.49 7.76
N TRP A 190 -6.67 -1.35 7.85
CA TRP A 190 -6.29 -1.97 9.12
C TRP A 190 -5.91 -0.95 10.21
N MET A 191 -5.21 0.11 9.87
CA MET A 191 -4.88 1.20 10.82
C MET A 191 -6.13 1.96 11.28
N LEU A 192 -7.14 2.11 10.42
CA LEU A 192 -8.44 2.68 10.80
C LEU A 192 -9.18 1.77 11.78
N ASP A 193 -9.12 0.46 11.57
CA ASP A 193 -9.69 -0.54 12.51
C ASP A 193 -8.94 -0.58 13.85
N ALA A 194 -7.66 -0.22 13.87
CA ALA A 194 -6.88 -0.10 15.10
C ALA A 194 -7.21 1.17 15.92
N LYS A 195 -7.75 2.21 15.25
CA LYS A 195 -7.95 3.52 15.85
C LYS A 195 -8.79 3.51 17.13
N PRO A 196 -9.93 2.80 17.26
CA PRO A 196 -10.70 2.79 18.51
C PRO A 196 -9.89 2.33 19.72
N ALA A 197 -9.09 1.27 19.57
CA ALA A 197 -8.26 0.75 20.66
C ALA A 197 -7.09 1.71 20.99
N LEU A 198 -6.54 2.38 19.99
CA LEU A 198 -5.51 3.42 20.18
C LEU A 198 -6.07 4.63 20.91
N ASP A 199 -7.25 5.11 20.53
CA ASP A 199 -7.93 6.23 21.16
C ASP A 199 -8.26 5.91 22.65
N GLU A 200 -8.77 4.70 22.93
CA GLU A 200 -9.05 4.23 24.30
C GLU A 200 -7.78 4.19 25.15
N ALA A 201 -6.65 3.81 24.55
CA ALA A 201 -5.35 3.79 25.20
C ALA A 201 -4.69 5.19 25.30
N GLY A 202 -5.29 6.23 24.76
CA GLY A 202 -4.72 7.59 24.70
C GLY A 202 -3.50 7.72 23.79
N ILE A 203 -3.36 6.83 22.81
CA ILE A 203 -2.24 6.78 21.88
C ILE A 203 -2.62 7.49 20.57
N ARG A 204 -1.89 8.55 20.24
CA ARG A 204 -2.04 9.27 18.98
C ARG A 204 -1.18 8.63 17.89
N VAL A 205 -1.72 8.46 16.69
CA VAL A 205 -0.93 8.13 15.49
C VAL A 205 -0.64 9.41 14.73
N VAL A 206 0.62 9.61 14.37
CA VAL A 206 1.10 10.74 13.56
C VAL A 206 1.84 10.20 12.35
N GLU A 207 1.54 10.77 11.19
CA GLU A 207 2.09 10.31 9.91
C GLU A 207 2.92 11.44 9.29
N TRP A 208 4.20 11.18 9.00
CA TRP A 208 5.07 12.11 8.29
C TRP A 208 4.96 11.93 6.78
N ARG A 209 5.14 13.02 6.07
CA ARG A 209 5.51 12.97 4.65
C ARG A 209 6.86 13.62 4.44
N ARG A 210 7.58 13.18 3.42
CA ARG A 210 8.77 13.87 2.96
C ARG A 210 8.41 15.22 2.36
N ASP A 211 9.31 16.18 2.45
CA ASP A 211 9.14 17.51 1.81
C ASP A 211 8.87 17.39 0.31
N TRP A 212 9.49 16.40 -0.33
CA TRP A 212 9.25 16.08 -1.73
C TRP A 212 7.78 15.70 -2.00
N ASP A 213 7.23 14.77 -1.22
CA ASP A 213 5.85 14.30 -1.37
C ASP A 213 4.86 15.43 -1.05
N GLU A 214 5.16 16.25 -0.04
CA GLU A 214 4.37 17.42 0.31
C GLU A 214 4.31 18.44 -0.83
N ALA A 215 5.44 18.66 -1.51
CA ALA A 215 5.53 19.60 -2.60
C ALA A 215 4.84 19.11 -3.88
N ILE A 216 4.83 17.81 -4.16
CA ILE A 216 4.42 17.26 -5.44
C ILE A 216 3.01 16.68 -5.43
N TRP A 217 2.61 15.94 -4.40
CA TRP A 217 1.30 15.26 -4.37
C TRP A 217 0.10 16.20 -4.53
N PRO A 218 0.05 17.40 -3.93
CA PRO A 218 -1.07 18.31 -4.15
C PRO A 218 -1.23 18.76 -5.61
N LEU A 219 -0.18 18.64 -6.42
CA LEU A 219 -0.19 18.99 -7.83
C LEU A 219 -0.73 17.88 -8.73
N ALA A 220 -0.85 16.66 -8.22
CA ALA A 220 -1.36 15.50 -8.95
C ALA A 220 -2.91 15.51 -9.02
N THR A 221 -3.48 16.54 -9.65
CA THR A 221 -4.92 16.77 -9.73
C THR A 221 -5.57 16.19 -10.99
N ALA A 222 -4.78 15.70 -11.94
CA ALA A 222 -5.24 15.15 -13.22
C ALA A 222 -4.24 14.16 -13.78
N GLY A 223 -4.65 13.43 -14.85
CA GLY A 223 -3.74 12.53 -15.56
C GLY A 223 -2.64 13.31 -16.30
N PHE A 224 -1.57 12.61 -16.65
CA PHE A 224 -0.34 13.16 -17.24
C PHE A 224 -0.57 14.02 -18.52
N PHE A 225 -1.61 13.72 -19.29
CA PHE A 225 -1.93 14.38 -20.56
C PHE A 225 -3.06 15.41 -20.45
N LYS A 226 -3.33 15.95 -19.29
CA LYS A 226 -4.35 16.99 -19.10
C LYS A 226 -3.76 18.30 -18.65
#